data_4f1ac219a18b983ff7c59e65f7a8f20f
#
_entry.id   4f1ac219a18b983ff7c59e65f7a8f20f
#
_cell.length_a   1.000
_cell.length_b   1.000
_cell.length_c   1.000
_cell.angle_alpha   90.00
_cell.angle_beta   90.00
_cell.angle_gamma   90.00
#
_symmetry.space_group_name_H-M   'P 1'
#
loop_
_entity.id
_entity.type
_entity.pdbx_description
1 polymer ?
#
loop_
_entity_poly.entity_id
_entity_poly.type
_entity_poly.pdbx_seq_one_letter_code
_entity_poly.pdbx_strand_id
1 'polypeptide(L)'
;MADAQPLLEIENLRTHFYTADGVVRAVDGVSYCVHAGETLAVVGESGCGKSVTAMSILRLLPSPPARIVSGAIRFEGRDLLACSEAEMRRIRGNDISMIFQEPMTSLNPVLTVGRQIAETLELHQGLDRAAARQRAIEMLDLVRMPEPARRAAAYPHQLSGGMRQRVMIAMALACDPKLLIADEPTTALDVTIQAQILELMLDLKRKIGAAVILITHDLGVVAETAQRVVVMYAGRKVEEAPVEMLFARPRHPSTRGLMGSIPHLGAASQADGPRQRLAEIPGIVPRLTEAIPGCAFAERCSFAQERCRREAPPLEEHAPGHFSACWFADRVAEAAA
;
A
#
# COMPACT_ATOMS: atom_id res chain seq x y z
N MET A 1 -24.43 -2.97 -3.85
CA MET A 1 -23.47 -3.20 -4.94
C MET A 1 -22.73 -4.52 -4.67
N ALA A 2 -23.49 -5.61 -4.58
CA ALA A 2 -22.98 -6.96 -4.41
C ALA A 2 -23.22 -7.68 -5.72
N ASP A 3 -22.17 -8.04 -6.46
CA ASP A 3 -22.03 -9.11 -7.45
C ASP A 3 -20.99 -8.81 -8.56
N ALA A 4 -20.19 -7.73 -8.47
CA ALA A 4 -19.09 -7.59 -9.40
C ALA A 4 -17.90 -8.41 -8.87
N GLN A 5 -17.43 -9.37 -9.66
CA GLN A 5 -16.23 -10.14 -9.35
C GLN A 5 -15.06 -9.18 -9.03
N PRO A 6 -14.34 -9.37 -7.93
CA PRO A 6 -13.21 -8.50 -7.59
C PRO A 6 -12.12 -8.59 -8.66
N LEU A 7 -11.44 -7.48 -8.91
CA LEU A 7 -10.28 -7.43 -9.79
C LEU A 7 -9.10 -8.20 -9.20
N LEU A 8 -8.85 -7.99 -7.90
CA LEU A 8 -7.88 -8.74 -7.11
C LEU A 8 -8.55 -9.29 -5.86
N GLU A 9 -8.27 -10.55 -5.54
CA GLU A 9 -8.70 -11.22 -4.33
C GLU A 9 -7.52 -11.88 -3.63
N ILE A 10 -7.34 -11.59 -2.36
CA ILE A 10 -6.36 -12.23 -1.49
C ILE A 10 -7.12 -12.99 -0.42
N GLU A 11 -6.86 -14.28 -0.29
CA GLU A 11 -7.49 -15.15 0.68
C GLU A 11 -6.46 -15.79 1.60
N ASN A 12 -6.56 -15.53 2.88
CA ASN A 12 -5.80 -16.15 3.96
C ASN A 12 -4.28 -16.26 3.66
N LEU A 13 -3.73 -15.19 3.07
CA LEU A 13 -2.33 -15.12 2.65
C LEU A 13 -1.41 -15.21 3.87
N ARG A 14 -0.43 -16.12 3.80
CA ARG A 14 0.66 -16.23 4.76
C ARG A 14 2.00 -16.20 4.06
N THR A 15 2.81 -15.21 4.42
CA THR A 15 4.17 -15.04 3.91
C THR A 15 5.14 -14.94 5.07
N HIS A 16 6.06 -15.90 5.13
CA HIS A 16 7.04 -16.04 6.21
C HIS A 16 8.46 -15.87 5.68
N PHE A 17 9.34 -15.37 6.53
CA PHE A 17 10.79 -15.32 6.27
C PHE A 17 11.51 -16.28 7.21
N TYR A 18 12.33 -17.14 6.64
CA TYR A 18 13.14 -18.13 7.36
C TYR A 18 14.54 -17.56 7.55
N THR A 19 14.80 -17.01 8.72
CA THR A 19 16.07 -16.35 9.08
C THR A 19 16.86 -17.19 10.10
N ALA A 20 18.12 -16.83 10.36
CA ALA A 20 18.92 -17.47 11.38
C ALA A 20 18.31 -17.33 12.80
N ASP A 21 17.57 -16.22 13.04
CA ASP A 21 16.95 -15.92 14.33
C ASP A 21 15.54 -16.52 14.49
N GLY A 22 15.08 -17.27 13.48
CA GLY A 22 13.77 -17.93 13.50
C GLY A 22 12.86 -17.56 12.33
N VAL A 23 11.60 -17.95 12.43
CA VAL A 23 10.58 -17.74 11.40
C VAL A 23 9.80 -16.46 11.67
N VAL A 24 10.01 -15.44 10.85
CA VAL A 24 9.27 -14.17 10.91
C VAL A 24 7.96 -14.34 10.14
N ARG A 25 6.81 -14.23 10.82
CA ARG A 25 5.46 -14.33 10.22
C ARG A 25 5.00 -12.94 9.74
N ALA A 26 5.65 -12.44 8.68
CA ALA A 26 5.44 -11.07 8.20
C ALA A 26 4.02 -10.81 7.69
N VAL A 27 3.36 -11.83 7.14
CA VAL A 27 1.93 -11.83 6.78
C VAL A 27 1.34 -13.13 7.33
N ASP A 28 0.26 -13.03 8.10
CA ASP A 28 -0.33 -14.18 8.79
C ASP A 28 -1.87 -14.17 8.69
N GLY A 29 -2.39 -14.67 7.58
CA GLY A 29 -3.82 -14.84 7.34
C GLY A 29 -4.53 -13.58 6.84
N VAL A 30 -3.87 -12.78 6.00
CA VAL A 30 -4.46 -11.57 5.42
C VAL A 30 -5.42 -11.92 4.29
N SER A 31 -6.62 -11.35 4.34
CA SER A 31 -7.64 -11.48 3.30
C SER A 31 -8.28 -10.12 3.01
N TYR A 32 -8.30 -9.70 1.75
CA TYR A 32 -9.05 -8.54 1.24
C TYR A 32 -9.21 -8.64 -0.26
N CYS A 33 -10.13 -7.85 -0.82
CA CYS A 33 -10.31 -7.74 -2.27
C CYS A 33 -10.19 -6.30 -2.73
N VAL A 34 -9.95 -6.11 -4.03
CA VAL A 34 -9.93 -4.80 -4.71
C VAL A 34 -10.85 -4.89 -5.92
N HIS A 35 -11.73 -3.92 -6.07
CA HIS A 35 -12.63 -3.84 -7.22
C HIS A 35 -12.06 -2.96 -8.33
N ALA A 36 -12.55 -3.14 -9.56
CA ALA A 36 -12.13 -2.31 -10.69
C ALA A 36 -12.39 -0.81 -10.42
N GLY A 37 -11.39 0.04 -10.68
CA GLY A 37 -11.46 1.47 -10.46
C GLY A 37 -11.44 1.93 -8.98
N GLU A 38 -11.40 1.00 -8.02
CA GLU A 38 -11.32 1.31 -6.59
C GLU A 38 -9.91 1.82 -6.20
N THR A 39 -9.85 2.72 -5.21
CA THR A 39 -8.63 2.93 -4.41
C THR A 39 -8.84 2.29 -3.05
N LEU A 40 -8.12 1.21 -2.78
CA LEU A 40 -8.02 0.59 -1.47
C LEU A 40 -6.77 1.10 -0.77
N ALA A 41 -6.91 1.76 0.37
CA ALA A 41 -5.77 2.09 1.20
C ALA A 41 -5.40 0.92 2.12
N VAL A 42 -4.11 0.64 2.27
CA VAL A 42 -3.58 -0.32 3.24
C VAL A 42 -2.66 0.44 4.19
N VAL A 43 -3.10 0.57 5.44
CA VAL A 43 -2.43 1.39 6.46
C VAL A 43 -2.00 0.55 7.66
N GLY A 44 -1.12 1.10 8.50
CA GLY A 44 -0.63 0.45 9.72
C GLY A 44 0.80 0.88 10.05
N GLU A 45 1.27 0.51 11.24
CA GLU A 45 2.63 0.83 11.69
C GLU A 45 3.71 0.21 10.78
N SER A 46 4.92 0.77 10.82
CA SER A 46 6.06 0.21 10.08
C SER A 46 6.30 -1.24 10.49
N GLY A 47 6.66 -2.10 9.53
CA GLY A 47 6.91 -3.52 9.76
C GLY A 47 5.66 -4.40 9.95
N CYS A 48 4.43 -3.89 9.84
CA CYS A 48 3.21 -4.68 10.02
C CYS A 48 2.84 -5.57 8.81
N GLY A 49 3.65 -5.64 7.74
CA GLY A 49 3.47 -6.56 6.62
C GLY A 49 2.84 -5.99 5.35
N LYS A 50 2.58 -4.67 5.26
CA LYS A 50 1.96 -4.01 4.10
C LYS A 50 2.73 -4.25 2.79
N SER A 51 3.99 -3.86 2.75
CA SER A 51 4.87 -4.03 1.57
C SER A 51 5.13 -5.50 1.26
N VAL A 52 5.21 -6.35 2.29
CA VAL A 52 5.36 -7.80 2.08
C VAL A 52 4.11 -8.38 1.41
N THR A 53 2.92 -7.94 1.79
CA THR A 53 1.67 -8.34 1.13
C THR A 53 1.67 -7.89 -0.34
N ALA A 54 2.02 -6.64 -0.62
CA ALA A 54 2.12 -6.11 -1.98
C ALA A 54 3.13 -6.89 -2.85
N MET A 55 4.34 -7.12 -2.33
CA MET A 55 5.36 -7.90 -3.05
C MET A 55 4.97 -9.37 -3.22
N SER A 56 4.14 -9.93 -2.32
CA SER A 56 3.61 -11.29 -2.47
C SER A 56 2.65 -11.41 -3.66
N ILE A 57 1.84 -10.38 -3.93
CA ILE A 57 0.92 -10.33 -5.10
C ILE A 57 1.72 -10.53 -6.39
N LEU A 58 2.83 -9.83 -6.53
CA LEU A 58 3.69 -9.89 -7.69
C LEU A 58 4.79 -10.96 -7.61
N ARG A 59 4.84 -11.75 -6.51
CA ARG A 59 5.89 -12.76 -6.28
C ARG A 59 7.30 -12.19 -6.44
N LEU A 60 7.53 -10.97 -5.89
CA LEU A 60 8.82 -10.26 -5.98
C LEU A 60 9.74 -10.50 -4.78
N LEU A 61 9.25 -11.21 -3.75
CA LEU A 61 10.06 -11.52 -2.58
C LEU A 61 11.18 -12.50 -2.92
N PRO A 62 12.44 -12.25 -2.48
CA PRO A 62 13.52 -13.19 -2.70
C PRO A 62 13.26 -14.51 -1.96
N SER A 63 13.34 -15.62 -2.65
CA SER A 63 13.16 -16.94 -2.07
C SER A 63 14.40 -17.79 -2.31
N PRO A 64 15.17 -18.17 -1.26
CA PRO A 64 15.05 -17.80 0.15
C PRO A 64 15.41 -16.34 0.42
N PRO A 65 15.11 -15.69 1.59
CA PRO A 65 14.52 -16.31 2.80
C PRO A 65 12.99 -16.30 2.84
N ALA A 66 12.30 -15.58 1.93
CA ALA A 66 10.85 -15.48 1.94
C ALA A 66 10.18 -16.72 1.33
N ARG A 67 9.00 -17.06 1.87
CA ARG A 67 8.13 -18.11 1.33
C ARG A 67 6.67 -17.76 1.55
N ILE A 68 5.86 -17.84 0.50
CA ILE A 68 4.40 -17.86 0.62
C ILE A 68 4.03 -19.28 1.08
N VAL A 69 3.51 -19.37 2.30
CA VAL A 69 3.27 -20.65 2.99
C VAL A 69 1.90 -21.19 2.68
N SER A 70 0.91 -20.31 2.60
CA SER A 70 -0.48 -20.66 2.29
C SER A 70 -1.28 -19.45 1.82
N GLY A 71 -2.50 -19.68 1.39
CA GLY A 71 -3.45 -18.69 0.87
C GLY A 71 -3.56 -18.75 -0.63
N ALA A 72 -4.39 -17.86 -1.18
CA ALA A 72 -4.55 -17.69 -2.61
C ALA A 72 -4.50 -16.19 -2.98
N ILE A 73 -4.03 -15.90 -4.17
CA ILE A 73 -4.02 -14.56 -4.75
C ILE A 73 -4.61 -14.69 -6.15
N ARG A 74 -5.83 -14.18 -6.36
CA ARG A 74 -6.51 -14.24 -7.64
C ARG A 74 -6.59 -12.85 -8.27
N PHE A 75 -6.18 -12.76 -9.51
CA PHE A 75 -6.34 -11.56 -10.33
C PHE A 75 -7.24 -11.88 -11.52
N GLU A 76 -8.36 -11.19 -11.65
CA GLU A 76 -9.42 -11.51 -12.61
C GLU A 76 -9.83 -13.01 -12.57
N GLY A 77 -9.90 -13.57 -11.37
CA GLY A 77 -10.21 -14.99 -11.13
C GLY A 77 -9.05 -15.96 -11.34
N ARG A 78 -7.91 -15.53 -11.88
CA ARG A 78 -6.73 -16.36 -12.13
C ARG A 78 -5.83 -16.40 -10.89
N ASP A 79 -5.49 -17.59 -10.42
CA ASP A 79 -4.56 -17.76 -9.29
C ASP A 79 -3.11 -17.44 -9.71
N LEU A 80 -2.57 -16.33 -9.18
CA LEU A 80 -1.22 -15.87 -9.46
C LEU A 80 -0.15 -16.79 -8.82
N LEU A 81 -0.49 -17.53 -7.77
CA LEU A 81 0.46 -18.43 -7.13
C LEU A 81 0.68 -19.70 -7.95
N ALA A 82 -0.32 -20.11 -8.75
CA ALA A 82 -0.23 -21.24 -9.66
C ALA A 82 0.40 -20.88 -11.02
N CYS A 83 0.56 -19.59 -11.34
CA CYS A 83 1.15 -19.15 -12.60
C CYS A 83 2.63 -19.55 -12.71
N SER A 84 3.05 -19.93 -13.92
CA SER A 84 4.46 -20.07 -14.27
C SER A 84 5.17 -18.71 -14.24
N GLU A 85 6.51 -18.71 -14.17
CA GLU A 85 7.28 -17.46 -14.19
C GLU A 85 7.12 -16.69 -15.50
N ALA A 86 6.95 -17.41 -16.63
CA ALA A 86 6.68 -16.79 -17.93
C ALA A 86 5.34 -16.06 -17.96
N GLU A 87 4.32 -16.59 -17.31
CA GLU A 87 3.02 -15.95 -17.17
C GLU A 87 3.09 -14.75 -16.23
N MET A 88 3.78 -14.88 -15.08
CA MET A 88 3.99 -13.76 -14.16
C MET A 88 4.74 -12.59 -14.81
N ARG A 89 5.73 -12.85 -15.67
CA ARG A 89 6.44 -11.80 -16.44
C ARG A 89 5.51 -11.02 -17.37
N ARG A 90 4.47 -11.66 -17.92
CA ARG A 90 3.48 -10.97 -18.76
C ARG A 90 2.53 -10.09 -17.94
N ILE A 91 2.28 -10.46 -16.68
CA ILE A 91 1.40 -9.72 -15.76
C ILE A 91 2.13 -8.54 -15.14
N ARG A 92 3.39 -8.75 -14.67
CA ARG A 92 4.20 -7.72 -14.02
C ARG A 92 4.54 -6.59 -14.99
N GLY A 93 4.18 -5.36 -14.63
CA GLY A 93 4.41 -4.16 -15.43
C GLY A 93 3.43 -3.95 -16.58
N ASN A 94 2.58 -4.93 -16.88
CA ASN A 94 1.52 -4.83 -17.88
C ASN A 94 0.14 -4.73 -17.22
N ASP A 95 -0.36 -5.84 -16.66
CA ASP A 95 -1.69 -5.87 -16.02
C ASP A 95 -1.65 -5.33 -14.57
N ILE A 96 -0.58 -5.65 -13.85
CA ILE A 96 -0.32 -5.19 -12.48
C ILE A 96 1.04 -4.50 -12.45
N SER A 97 1.05 -3.23 -12.08
CA SER A 97 2.27 -2.44 -11.90
C SER A 97 2.48 -2.04 -10.45
N MET A 98 3.72 -1.74 -10.08
CA MET A 98 4.08 -1.33 -8.72
C MET A 98 5.01 -0.11 -8.74
N ILE A 99 4.69 0.87 -7.88
CA ILE A 99 5.59 1.95 -7.50
C ILE A 99 6.20 1.56 -6.15
N PHE A 100 7.52 1.45 -6.11
CA PHE A 100 8.26 1.04 -4.92
C PHE A 100 8.56 2.23 -4.01
N GLN A 101 8.78 1.95 -2.73
CA GLN A 101 9.01 2.95 -1.67
C GLN A 101 10.22 3.86 -1.93
N GLU A 102 11.29 3.35 -2.53
CA GLU A 102 12.54 4.10 -2.74
C GLU A 102 12.84 4.37 -4.21
N PRO A 103 12.68 5.62 -4.69
CA PRO A 103 13.01 6.00 -6.07
C PRO A 103 14.50 5.84 -6.42
N MET A 104 15.36 5.93 -5.38
CA MET A 104 16.80 5.90 -5.57
C MET A 104 17.33 4.52 -5.96
N THR A 105 16.69 3.47 -5.47
CA THR A 105 17.09 2.08 -5.70
C THR A 105 16.30 1.42 -6.84
N SER A 106 15.16 2.00 -7.22
CA SER A 106 14.25 1.43 -8.23
C SER A 106 14.66 1.76 -9.67
N LEU A 107 15.39 2.87 -9.89
CA LEU A 107 15.87 3.25 -11.23
C LEU A 107 17.29 2.75 -11.45
N ASN A 108 17.54 2.13 -12.61
CA ASN A 108 18.88 1.70 -13.00
C ASN A 108 19.76 2.93 -13.29
N PRO A 109 20.84 3.19 -12.50
CA PRO A 109 21.63 4.41 -12.62
C PRO A 109 22.45 4.51 -13.91
N VAL A 110 22.67 3.40 -14.63
CA VAL A 110 23.48 3.37 -15.85
C VAL A 110 22.65 3.41 -17.15
N LEU A 111 21.32 3.47 -17.02
CA LEU A 111 20.41 3.65 -18.15
C LEU A 111 19.71 5.00 -18.08
N THR A 112 19.46 5.61 -19.26
CA THR A 112 18.65 6.83 -19.31
C THR A 112 17.19 6.53 -18.93
N VAL A 113 16.49 7.51 -18.36
CA VAL A 113 15.11 7.29 -17.91
C VAL A 113 14.17 6.97 -19.07
N GLY A 114 14.36 7.59 -20.23
CA GLY A 114 13.58 7.26 -21.43
C GLY A 114 13.81 5.82 -21.92
N ARG A 115 15.05 5.27 -21.77
CA ARG A 115 15.33 3.87 -22.10
C ARG A 115 14.60 2.91 -21.17
N GLN A 116 14.54 3.21 -19.88
CA GLN A 116 13.87 2.37 -18.88
C GLN A 116 12.35 2.32 -19.12
N ILE A 117 11.72 3.46 -19.45
CA ILE A 117 10.30 3.49 -19.82
C ILE A 117 10.07 2.76 -21.15
N ALA A 118 10.90 3.00 -22.16
CA ALA A 118 10.77 2.37 -23.47
C ALA A 118 10.91 0.85 -23.42
N GLU A 119 11.78 0.31 -22.56
CA GLU A 119 11.96 -1.13 -22.38
C GLU A 119 10.65 -1.84 -21.96
N THR A 120 9.87 -1.25 -21.05
CA THR A 120 8.58 -1.78 -20.64
C THR A 120 7.60 -1.86 -21.82
N LEU A 121 7.59 -0.82 -22.66
CA LEU A 121 6.73 -0.75 -23.85
C LEU A 121 7.15 -1.74 -24.95
N GLU A 122 8.45 -1.89 -25.18
CA GLU A 122 9.00 -2.90 -26.12
C GLU A 122 8.61 -4.31 -25.68
N LEU A 123 8.76 -4.63 -24.38
CA LEU A 123 8.51 -5.95 -23.83
C LEU A 123 7.03 -6.34 -23.80
N HIS A 124 6.15 -5.41 -23.44
CA HIS A 124 4.75 -5.71 -23.18
C HIS A 124 3.79 -5.31 -24.30
N GLN A 125 4.10 -4.24 -25.02
CA GLN A 125 3.25 -3.74 -26.12
C GLN A 125 3.81 -4.06 -27.50
N GLY A 126 5.00 -4.66 -27.57
CA GLY A 126 5.62 -5.04 -28.86
C GLY A 126 5.98 -3.84 -29.73
N LEU A 127 6.13 -2.65 -29.15
CA LEU A 127 6.50 -1.46 -29.90
C LEU A 127 7.96 -1.59 -30.40
N ASP A 128 8.21 -1.10 -31.62
CA ASP A 128 9.57 -0.95 -32.06
C ASP A 128 10.31 0.14 -31.27
N ARG A 129 11.64 0.17 -31.40
CA ARG A 129 12.49 1.06 -30.62
C ARG A 129 12.18 2.55 -30.82
N ALA A 130 11.75 2.96 -32.00
CA ALA A 130 11.45 4.35 -32.33
C ALA A 130 10.09 4.75 -31.69
N ALA A 131 9.07 3.93 -31.87
CA ALA A 131 7.74 4.11 -31.27
C ALA A 131 7.80 4.06 -29.74
N ALA A 132 8.53 3.10 -29.15
CA ALA A 132 8.70 2.99 -27.71
C ALA A 132 9.40 4.24 -27.12
N ARG A 133 10.42 4.77 -27.81
CA ARG A 133 11.09 6.02 -27.39
C ARG A 133 10.13 7.21 -27.43
N GLN A 134 9.35 7.35 -28.52
CA GLN A 134 8.37 8.43 -28.64
C GLN A 134 7.32 8.34 -27.53
N ARG A 135 6.79 7.14 -27.32
CA ARG A 135 5.81 6.89 -26.25
C ARG A 135 6.39 7.17 -24.86
N ALA A 136 7.65 6.85 -24.61
CA ALA A 136 8.32 7.17 -23.35
C ALA A 136 8.38 8.69 -23.10
N ILE A 137 8.59 9.51 -24.13
CA ILE A 137 8.54 10.98 -24.01
C ILE A 137 7.11 11.45 -23.68
N GLU A 138 6.10 10.87 -24.32
CA GLU A 138 4.69 11.18 -24.03
C GLU A 138 4.31 10.80 -22.59
N MET A 139 4.81 9.66 -22.09
CA MET A 139 4.61 9.26 -20.71
C MET A 139 5.27 10.23 -19.71
N LEU A 140 6.46 10.74 -20.03
CA LEU A 140 7.11 11.78 -19.24
C LEU A 140 6.32 13.11 -19.26
N ASP A 141 5.73 13.47 -20.38
CA ASP A 141 4.85 14.64 -20.49
C ASP A 141 3.57 14.45 -19.66
N LEU A 142 2.96 13.27 -19.74
CA LEU A 142 1.77 12.89 -18.98
C LEU A 142 1.97 13.02 -17.46
N VAL A 143 3.16 12.73 -16.95
CA VAL A 143 3.53 12.94 -15.54
C VAL A 143 4.01 14.37 -15.25
N ARG A 144 3.75 15.31 -16.15
CA ARG A 144 4.13 16.72 -16.01
C ARG A 144 5.63 16.93 -15.78
N MET A 145 6.48 16.15 -16.49
CA MET A 145 7.93 16.31 -16.47
C MET A 145 8.32 17.57 -17.27
N PRO A 146 9.12 18.48 -16.73
CA PRO A 146 9.61 19.62 -17.50
C PRO A 146 10.59 19.19 -18.61
N GLU A 147 10.45 19.70 -19.81
CA GLU A 147 11.30 19.35 -20.98
C GLU A 147 11.40 17.82 -21.23
N PRO A 148 10.27 17.09 -21.44
CA PRO A 148 10.22 15.63 -21.39
C PRO A 148 11.19 14.98 -22.39
N ALA A 149 11.34 15.51 -23.59
CA ALA A 149 12.27 15.00 -24.60
C ALA A 149 13.75 15.09 -24.14
N ARG A 150 14.13 16.19 -23.50
CA ARG A 150 15.47 16.38 -22.93
C ARG A 150 15.69 15.45 -21.75
N ARG A 151 14.69 15.34 -20.86
CA ARG A 151 14.78 14.50 -19.66
C ARG A 151 14.79 13.02 -20.00
N ALA A 152 14.16 12.58 -21.08
CA ALA A 152 14.24 11.21 -21.54
C ALA A 152 15.69 10.74 -21.80
N ALA A 153 16.60 11.66 -22.18
CA ALA A 153 18.01 11.37 -22.38
C ALA A 153 18.85 11.50 -21.07
N ALA A 154 18.25 11.94 -19.96
CA ALA A 154 18.96 12.10 -18.70
C ALA A 154 19.07 10.77 -17.95
N TYR A 155 20.08 10.66 -17.12
CA TYR A 155 20.27 9.56 -16.16
C TYR A 155 19.61 9.89 -14.81
N PRO A 156 19.22 8.89 -14.01
CA PRO A 156 18.55 9.11 -12.72
C PRO A 156 19.27 10.09 -11.79
N HIS A 157 20.60 10.02 -11.72
CA HIS A 157 21.40 10.90 -10.86
C HIS A 157 21.38 12.38 -11.27
N GLN A 158 20.93 12.71 -12.48
CA GLN A 158 20.77 14.07 -13.01
C GLN A 158 19.40 14.68 -12.71
N LEU A 159 18.51 13.95 -12.00
CA LEU A 159 17.15 14.32 -11.71
C LEU A 159 16.98 14.58 -10.19
N SER A 160 16.10 15.51 -9.83
CA SER A 160 15.67 15.71 -8.44
C SER A 160 14.83 14.51 -7.94
N GLY A 161 14.61 14.40 -6.62
CA GLY A 161 13.79 13.35 -6.02
C GLY A 161 12.38 13.29 -6.62
N GLY A 162 11.69 14.42 -6.69
CA GLY A 162 10.35 14.49 -7.30
C GLY A 162 10.33 14.17 -8.80
N MET A 163 11.39 14.50 -9.54
CA MET A 163 11.52 14.10 -10.95
C MET A 163 11.73 12.59 -11.10
N ARG A 164 12.54 11.96 -10.25
CA ARG A 164 12.69 10.49 -10.24
C ARG A 164 11.38 9.80 -9.91
N GLN A 165 10.61 10.34 -8.96
CA GLN A 165 9.29 9.83 -8.64
C GLN A 165 8.34 9.89 -9.83
N ARG A 166 8.32 11.01 -10.57
CA ARG A 166 7.56 11.13 -11.82
C ARG A 166 7.98 10.10 -12.87
N VAL A 167 9.28 9.80 -12.99
CA VAL A 167 9.77 8.74 -13.88
C VAL A 167 9.23 7.38 -13.47
N MET A 168 9.25 7.04 -12.17
CA MET A 168 8.71 5.77 -11.68
C MET A 168 7.21 5.64 -11.95
N ILE A 169 6.46 6.73 -11.75
CA ILE A 169 5.02 6.76 -12.09
C ILE A 169 4.83 6.54 -13.59
N ALA A 170 5.61 7.23 -14.44
CA ALA A 170 5.56 7.05 -15.88
C ALA A 170 5.86 5.60 -16.30
N MET A 171 6.86 4.97 -15.70
CA MET A 171 7.18 3.55 -15.93
C MET A 171 6.03 2.62 -15.51
N ALA A 172 5.49 2.84 -14.30
CA ALA A 172 4.43 2.01 -13.77
C ALA A 172 3.13 2.09 -14.60
N LEU A 173 2.87 3.23 -15.22
CA LEU A 173 1.66 3.48 -16.01
C LEU A 173 1.86 3.30 -17.51
N ALA A 174 3.07 2.97 -17.99
CA ALA A 174 3.41 2.94 -19.41
C ALA A 174 2.54 1.97 -20.24
N CYS A 175 2.09 0.86 -19.61
CA CYS A 175 1.27 -0.17 -20.25
C CYS A 175 -0.23 -0.09 -19.87
N ASP A 176 -0.70 1.03 -19.30
CA ASP A 176 -2.08 1.23 -18.86
C ASP A 176 -2.59 0.07 -17.96
N PRO A 177 -1.94 -0.18 -16.80
CA PRO A 177 -2.24 -1.34 -15.96
C PRO A 177 -3.64 -1.28 -15.38
N LYS A 178 -4.28 -2.45 -15.20
CA LYS A 178 -5.58 -2.58 -14.53
C LYS A 178 -5.49 -2.34 -13.02
N LEU A 179 -4.33 -2.71 -12.43
CA LEU A 179 -4.05 -2.54 -11.01
C LEU A 179 -2.69 -1.87 -10.82
N LEU A 180 -2.68 -0.77 -10.08
CA LEU A 180 -1.47 -0.09 -9.62
C LEU A 180 -1.29 -0.31 -8.11
N ILE A 181 -0.17 -0.85 -7.69
CA ILE A 181 0.24 -0.94 -6.29
C ILE A 181 1.22 0.19 -6.02
N ALA A 182 0.87 1.12 -5.14
CA ALA A 182 1.72 2.24 -4.77
C ALA A 182 2.16 2.07 -3.31
N ASP A 183 3.42 1.66 -3.12
CA ASP A 183 3.99 1.41 -1.80
C ASP A 183 4.75 2.65 -1.33
N GLU A 184 4.13 3.42 -0.44
CA GLU A 184 4.63 4.68 0.10
C GLU A 184 5.16 5.64 -0.99
N PRO A 185 4.36 5.98 -2.00
CA PRO A 185 4.85 6.63 -3.22
C PRO A 185 5.38 8.05 -3.02
N THR A 186 5.24 8.62 -1.83
CA THR A 186 5.63 9.99 -1.50
C THR A 186 6.66 10.08 -0.37
N THR A 187 7.10 8.96 0.16
CA THR A 187 8.13 8.92 1.21
C THR A 187 9.42 9.60 0.74
N ALA A 188 10.05 10.38 1.63
CA ALA A 188 11.25 11.18 1.38
C ALA A 188 11.09 12.36 0.39
N LEU A 189 9.86 12.78 0.10
CA LEU A 189 9.57 14.02 -0.62
C LEU A 189 9.14 15.12 0.34
N ASP A 190 9.38 16.37 -0.04
CA ASP A 190 8.81 17.52 0.69
C ASP A 190 7.28 17.57 0.52
N VAL A 191 6.59 18.20 1.49
CA VAL A 191 5.11 18.22 1.56
C VAL A 191 4.48 18.77 0.27
N THR A 192 5.10 19.76 -0.35
CA THR A 192 4.58 20.37 -1.57
C THR A 192 4.66 19.42 -2.76
N ILE A 193 5.78 18.75 -2.93
CA ILE A 193 5.97 17.73 -3.98
C ILE A 193 5.09 16.51 -3.72
N GLN A 194 4.93 16.10 -2.45
CA GLN A 194 4.03 15.02 -2.07
C GLN A 194 2.60 15.28 -2.56
N ALA A 195 2.03 16.46 -2.26
CA ALA A 195 0.69 16.83 -2.71
C ALA A 195 0.56 16.80 -4.26
N GLN A 196 1.57 17.33 -4.98
CA GLN A 196 1.58 17.30 -6.45
C GLN A 196 1.64 15.88 -7.03
N ILE A 197 2.39 14.99 -6.41
CA ILE A 197 2.49 13.58 -6.84
C ILE A 197 1.18 12.83 -6.61
N LEU A 198 0.53 13.05 -5.47
CA LEU A 198 -0.76 12.43 -5.16
C LEU A 198 -1.87 12.92 -6.10
N GLU A 199 -1.95 14.23 -6.34
CA GLU A 199 -2.88 14.80 -7.33
C GLU A 199 -2.65 14.19 -8.71
N LEU A 200 -1.39 14.12 -9.15
CA LEU A 200 -1.00 13.50 -10.41
C LEU A 200 -1.47 12.03 -10.48
N MET A 201 -1.23 11.23 -9.44
CA MET A 201 -1.65 9.83 -9.40
C MET A 201 -3.16 9.67 -9.50
N LEU A 202 -3.94 10.53 -8.83
CA LEU A 202 -5.40 10.54 -8.89
C LEU A 202 -5.90 10.91 -10.28
N ASP A 203 -5.30 11.91 -10.91
CA ASP A 203 -5.63 12.32 -12.28
C ASP A 203 -5.37 11.18 -13.28
N LEU A 204 -4.22 10.52 -13.16
CA LEU A 204 -3.83 9.42 -14.03
C LEU A 204 -4.71 8.18 -13.79
N LYS A 205 -5.00 7.84 -12.52
CA LYS A 205 -5.96 6.78 -12.19
C LYS A 205 -7.29 6.99 -12.91
N ARG A 206 -7.85 8.22 -12.86
CA ARG A 206 -9.14 8.53 -13.52
C ARG A 206 -9.07 8.40 -15.04
N LYS A 207 -7.95 8.78 -15.65
CA LYS A 207 -7.75 8.70 -17.11
C LYS A 207 -7.63 7.26 -17.60
N ILE A 208 -6.92 6.41 -16.86
CA ILE A 208 -6.63 5.02 -17.23
C ILE A 208 -7.73 4.07 -16.75
N GLY A 209 -8.48 4.45 -15.70
CA GLY A 209 -9.51 3.59 -15.09
C GLY A 209 -8.92 2.48 -14.21
N ALA A 210 -7.66 2.58 -13.81
CA ALA A 210 -6.98 1.59 -12.99
C ALA A 210 -7.55 1.52 -11.57
N ALA A 211 -7.54 0.34 -10.96
CA ALA A 211 -7.65 0.20 -9.52
C ALA A 211 -6.30 0.51 -8.85
N VAL A 212 -6.33 0.97 -7.60
CA VAL A 212 -5.12 1.33 -6.85
C VAL A 212 -5.13 0.68 -5.48
N ILE A 213 -4.04 0.00 -5.12
CA ILE A 213 -3.70 -0.31 -3.73
C ILE A 213 -2.70 0.77 -3.28
N LEU A 214 -3.13 1.63 -2.37
CA LEU A 214 -2.28 2.69 -1.81
C LEU A 214 -1.79 2.29 -0.43
N ILE A 215 -0.52 1.96 -0.31
CA ILE A 215 0.13 1.71 0.98
C ILE A 215 0.71 3.04 1.46
N THR A 216 0.29 3.48 2.63
CA THR A 216 0.78 4.72 3.23
C THR A 216 0.59 4.71 4.74
N HIS A 217 1.35 5.51 5.45
CA HIS A 217 1.14 5.84 6.85
C HIS A 217 0.46 7.22 7.03
N ASP A 218 0.26 7.96 5.94
CA ASP A 218 -0.40 9.27 5.94
C ASP A 218 -1.92 9.11 5.79
N LEU A 219 -2.62 9.18 6.92
CA LEU A 219 -4.08 9.06 6.96
C LEU A 219 -4.80 10.27 6.35
N GLY A 220 -4.16 11.43 6.25
CA GLY A 220 -4.70 12.58 5.52
C GLY A 220 -4.86 12.26 4.04
N VAL A 221 -3.82 11.67 3.44
CA VAL A 221 -3.86 11.18 2.06
C VAL A 221 -4.96 10.11 1.88
N VAL A 222 -5.09 9.20 2.84
CA VAL A 222 -6.12 8.15 2.80
C VAL A 222 -7.53 8.75 2.78
N ALA A 223 -7.79 9.74 3.64
CA ALA A 223 -9.09 10.40 3.72
C ALA A 223 -9.52 11.06 2.40
N GLU A 224 -8.55 11.61 1.64
CA GLU A 224 -8.81 12.31 0.38
C GLU A 224 -8.92 11.38 -0.84
N THR A 225 -8.26 10.20 -0.78
CA THR A 225 -8.03 9.41 -1.99
C THR A 225 -8.71 8.04 -2.01
N ALA A 226 -8.91 7.42 -0.84
CA ALA A 226 -9.40 6.06 -0.74
C ALA A 226 -10.92 5.99 -0.64
N GLN A 227 -11.49 4.90 -1.15
CA GLN A 227 -12.89 4.54 -0.93
C GLN A 227 -13.02 3.61 0.28
N ARG A 228 -12.04 2.73 0.48
CA ARG A 228 -12.02 1.73 1.55
C ARG A 228 -10.61 1.61 2.12
N VAL A 229 -10.54 1.25 3.37
CA VAL A 229 -9.27 1.16 4.12
C VAL A 229 -9.16 -0.20 4.78
N VAL A 230 -7.99 -0.82 4.64
CA VAL A 230 -7.56 -1.99 5.39
C VAL A 230 -6.48 -1.56 6.37
N VAL A 231 -6.69 -1.82 7.65
CA VAL A 231 -5.71 -1.56 8.71
C VAL A 231 -5.00 -2.86 9.05
N MET A 232 -3.67 -2.84 8.98
CA MET A 232 -2.81 -3.97 9.32
C MET A 232 -2.06 -3.71 10.62
N TYR A 233 -1.94 -4.76 11.43
CA TYR A 233 -1.11 -4.77 12.63
C TYR A 233 -0.48 -6.15 12.81
N ALA A 234 0.84 -6.18 13.06
CA ALA A 234 1.60 -7.41 13.33
C ALA A 234 1.31 -8.56 12.34
N GLY A 235 1.33 -8.26 11.04
CA GLY A 235 1.12 -9.25 9.96
C GLY A 235 -0.33 -9.64 9.69
N ARG A 236 -1.31 -9.04 10.38
CA ARG A 236 -2.74 -9.38 10.27
C ARG A 236 -3.58 -8.18 9.91
N LYS A 237 -4.70 -8.40 9.24
CA LYS A 237 -5.75 -7.39 9.07
C LYS A 237 -6.53 -7.29 10.39
N VAL A 238 -6.60 -6.08 10.96
CA VAL A 238 -7.28 -5.83 12.23
C VAL A 238 -8.56 -5.02 12.07
N GLU A 239 -8.67 -4.23 11.01
CA GLU A 239 -9.89 -3.48 10.69
C GLU A 239 -10.01 -3.28 9.18
N GLU A 240 -11.24 -3.22 8.66
CA GLU A 240 -11.54 -2.86 7.28
C GLU A 240 -12.88 -2.12 7.25
N ALA A 241 -12.93 -0.97 6.58
CA ALA A 241 -14.16 -0.20 6.46
C ALA A 241 -14.13 0.76 5.25
N PRO A 242 -15.28 1.27 4.80
CA PRO A 242 -15.36 2.50 4.00
C PRO A 242 -14.62 3.63 4.73
N VAL A 243 -13.91 4.46 3.99
CA VAL A 243 -13.03 5.50 4.56
C VAL A 243 -13.77 6.41 5.54
N GLU A 244 -14.96 6.88 5.18
CA GLU A 244 -15.77 7.76 6.03
C GLU A 244 -16.15 7.10 7.37
N MET A 245 -16.50 5.80 7.34
CA MET A 245 -16.86 5.05 8.54
C MET A 245 -15.65 4.80 9.44
N LEU A 246 -14.49 4.52 8.85
CA LEU A 246 -13.26 4.31 9.60
C LEU A 246 -12.88 5.58 10.37
N PHE A 247 -12.91 6.74 9.72
CA PHE A 247 -12.56 8.02 10.33
C PHE A 247 -13.61 8.48 11.37
N ALA A 248 -14.90 8.26 11.09
CA ALA A 248 -15.96 8.66 12.01
C ALA A 248 -16.02 7.78 13.28
N ARG A 249 -15.80 6.47 13.14
CA ARG A 249 -15.98 5.49 14.21
C ARG A 249 -14.99 4.32 14.11
N PRO A 250 -13.69 4.51 14.35
CA PRO A 250 -12.73 3.42 14.38
C PRO A 250 -13.12 2.41 15.46
N ARG A 251 -13.05 1.12 15.12
CA ARG A 251 -13.48 0.01 15.97
C ARG A 251 -12.33 -0.83 16.51
N HIS A 252 -11.13 -0.61 16.01
CA HIS A 252 -9.94 -1.23 16.57
C HIS A 252 -9.05 -0.19 17.28
N PRO A 253 -8.53 -0.50 18.49
CA PRO A 253 -7.74 0.46 19.27
C PRO A 253 -6.46 0.93 18.57
N SER A 254 -5.83 0.10 17.73
CA SER A 254 -4.66 0.53 16.95
C SER A 254 -5.02 1.56 15.87
N THR A 255 -6.18 1.44 15.24
CA THR A 255 -6.69 2.42 14.28
C THR A 255 -6.92 3.78 14.95
N ARG A 256 -7.55 3.77 16.12
CA ARG A 256 -7.72 4.97 16.93
C ARG A 256 -6.38 5.61 17.31
N GLY A 257 -5.39 4.78 17.68
CA GLY A 257 -4.05 5.24 18.01
C GLY A 257 -3.36 5.89 16.79
N LEU A 258 -3.46 5.28 15.61
CA LEU A 258 -2.93 5.85 14.37
C LEU A 258 -3.58 7.21 14.05
N MET A 259 -4.89 7.34 14.22
CA MET A 259 -5.61 8.61 14.02
C MET A 259 -5.20 9.68 15.02
N GLY A 260 -5.00 9.31 16.29
CA GLY A 260 -4.56 10.23 17.34
C GLY A 260 -3.15 10.79 17.13
N SER A 261 -2.36 10.16 16.25
CA SER A 261 -1.01 10.62 15.89
C SER A 261 -1.01 11.64 14.74
N ILE A 262 -2.18 11.98 14.15
CA ILE A 262 -2.29 12.98 13.09
C ILE A 262 -2.29 14.38 13.71
N PRO A 263 -1.42 15.30 13.25
CA PRO A 263 -1.48 16.69 13.66
C PRO A 263 -2.80 17.35 13.21
N HIS A 264 -3.64 17.79 14.14
CA HIS A 264 -4.80 18.60 13.81
C HIS A 264 -4.33 20.04 13.50
N LEU A 265 -4.37 20.43 12.23
CA LEU A 265 -4.00 21.80 11.78
C LEU A 265 -4.78 22.92 12.48
N GLY A 266 -5.95 22.63 13.07
CA GLY A 266 -6.74 23.58 13.86
C GLY A 266 -6.24 23.84 15.28
N ALA A 267 -5.44 22.95 15.86
CA ALA A 267 -4.92 23.07 17.22
C ALA A 267 -3.69 24.02 17.33
N ALA A 268 -3.04 24.30 16.19
CA ALA A 268 -1.85 25.16 16.15
C ALA A 268 -2.17 26.68 16.18
N SER A 269 -3.43 27.09 16.06
CA SER A 269 -3.82 28.52 15.99
C SER A 269 -4.10 29.18 17.35
N GLN A 270 -4.03 28.44 18.47
CA GLN A 270 -4.05 29.08 19.79
C GLN A 270 -2.60 29.34 20.23
N ALA A 271 -2.12 30.52 19.94
CA ALA A 271 -0.73 30.95 20.18
C ALA A 271 -0.30 30.97 21.67
N ASP A 272 -1.21 30.77 22.64
CA ASP A 272 -0.95 30.89 24.08
C ASP A 272 -1.43 29.70 24.93
N GLY A 273 -1.79 28.55 24.33
CA GLY A 273 -2.17 27.35 25.06
C GLY A 273 -1.04 26.33 25.24
N PRO A 274 -1.08 25.44 26.27
CA PRO A 274 -0.11 24.36 26.38
C PRO A 274 -0.15 23.51 25.10
N ARG A 275 0.99 23.33 24.43
CA ARG A 275 1.12 22.50 23.21
C ARG A 275 0.56 21.11 23.51
N GLN A 276 -0.54 20.77 22.88
CA GLN A 276 -1.14 19.45 23.02
C GLN A 276 -0.17 18.42 22.39
N ARG A 277 0.35 17.53 23.20
CA ARG A 277 1.22 16.44 22.71
C ARG A 277 0.37 15.53 21.83
N LEU A 278 0.91 15.15 20.67
CA LEU A 278 0.30 14.10 19.84
C LEU A 278 0.19 12.82 20.67
N ALA A 279 -0.93 12.11 20.50
CA ALA A 279 -1.14 10.84 21.18
C ALA A 279 -0.22 9.81 20.53
N GLU A 280 0.75 9.32 21.29
CA GLU A 280 1.61 8.20 20.87
C GLU A 280 0.97 6.87 21.28
N ILE A 281 1.06 5.86 20.44
CA ILE A 281 0.69 4.49 20.81
C ILE A 281 1.82 3.96 21.70
N PRO A 282 1.58 3.68 23.01
CA PRO A 282 2.63 3.25 23.91
C PRO A 282 3.19 1.88 23.54
N GLY A 283 4.45 1.60 23.91
CA GLY A 283 5.08 0.30 23.74
C GLY A 283 5.59 0.02 22.32
N ILE A 284 5.99 -1.22 22.06
CA ILE A 284 6.64 -1.67 20.82
C ILE A 284 5.75 -2.72 20.14
N VAL A 285 5.76 -2.75 18.81
CA VAL A 285 5.10 -3.81 18.02
C VAL A 285 5.71 -5.16 18.40
N PRO A 286 4.91 -6.20 18.65
CA PRO A 286 5.41 -7.51 19.03
C PRO A 286 6.32 -8.11 17.95
N ARG A 287 7.30 -8.90 18.39
CA ARG A 287 8.19 -9.62 17.48
C ARG A 287 7.41 -10.67 16.70
N LEU A 288 7.47 -10.62 15.37
CA LEU A 288 6.76 -11.53 14.49
C LEU A 288 7.39 -12.94 14.43
N THR A 289 8.50 -13.17 15.14
CA THR A 289 9.12 -14.48 15.33
C THR A 289 8.42 -15.33 16.38
N GLU A 290 7.68 -14.73 17.30
CA GLU A 290 6.99 -15.40 18.38
C GLU A 290 5.53 -15.67 18.03
N ALA A 291 4.97 -16.76 18.56
CA ALA A 291 3.54 -17.03 18.46
C ALA A 291 2.77 -16.11 19.41
N ILE A 292 1.81 -15.38 18.89
CA ILE A 292 0.95 -14.49 19.66
C ILE A 292 -0.38 -15.24 19.91
N PRO A 293 -0.63 -15.73 21.14
CA PRO A 293 -1.81 -16.56 21.42
C PRO A 293 -3.12 -15.78 21.40
N GLY A 294 -3.06 -14.49 21.73
CA GLY A 294 -4.22 -13.60 21.81
C GLY A 294 -4.22 -12.49 20.76
N CYS A 295 -4.83 -11.37 21.12
CA CYS A 295 -4.80 -10.15 20.33
C CYS A 295 -3.37 -9.59 20.29
N ALA A 296 -2.82 -9.40 19.09
CA ALA A 296 -1.46 -8.88 18.92
C ALA A 296 -1.27 -7.47 19.50
N PHE A 297 -2.34 -6.70 19.62
CA PHE A 297 -2.30 -5.34 20.19
C PHE A 297 -2.53 -5.30 21.72
N ALA A 298 -2.78 -6.44 22.39
CA ALA A 298 -3.21 -6.49 23.79
C ALA A 298 -2.29 -5.75 24.76
N GLU A 299 -0.96 -5.88 24.61
CA GLU A 299 0.03 -5.25 25.50
C GLU A 299 0.08 -3.71 25.38
N ARG A 300 -0.44 -3.16 24.28
CA ARG A 300 -0.45 -1.71 23.97
C ARG A 300 -1.84 -1.10 24.08
N CYS A 301 -2.85 -1.92 24.37
CA CYS A 301 -4.26 -1.58 24.27
C CYS A 301 -4.80 -1.08 25.62
N SER A 302 -5.31 0.14 25.66
CA SER A 302 -5.99 0.69 26.85
C SER A 302 -7.34 0.00 27.16
N PHE A 303 -7.90 -0.76 26.20
CA PHE A 303 -9.13 -1.53 26.37
C PHE A 303 -8.86 -3.01 26.69
N ALA A 304 -7.57 -3.44 26.81
CA ALA A 304 -7.22 -4.83 26.98
C ALA A 304 -7.81 -5.43 28.26
N GLN A 305 -8.36 -6.64 28.11
CA GLN A 305 -8.83 -7.49 29.21
C GLN A 305 -8.13 -8.86 29.12
N GLU A 306 -8.33 -9.71 30.12
CA GLU A 306 -7.70 -11.04 30.20
C GLU A 306 -7.99 -11.91 28.97
N ARG A 307 -9.20 -11.83 28.42
CA ARG A 307 -9.56 -12.52 27.18
C ARG A 307 -8.66 -12.13 26.01
N CYS A 308 -8.32 -10.85 25.89
CA CYS A 308 -7.45 -10.35 24.80
C CYS A 308 -6.05 -10.96 24.81
N ARG A 309 -5.55 -11.36 25.98
CA ARG A 309 -4.23 -12.03 26.12
C ARG A 309 -4.26 -13.51 25.78
N ARG A 310 -5.44 -14.14 25.91
CA ARG A 310 -5.59 -15.60 25.72
C ARG A 310 -6.14 -15.98 24.36
N GLU A 311 -7.02 -15.17 23.80
CA GLU A 311 -7.77 -15.48 22.59
C GLU A 311 -7.62 -14.35 21.57
N ALA A 312 -7.24 -14.71 20.34
CA ALA A 312 -7.24 -13.78 19.22
C ALA A 312 -8.69 -13.45 18.81
N PRO A 313 -9.09 -12.17 18.73
CA PRO A 313 -10.42 -11.83 18.26
C PRO A 313 -10.59 -12.19 16.78
N PRO A 314 -11.73 -12.77 16.39
CA PRO A 314 -12.06 -12.94 14.99
C PRO A 314 -12.31 -11.58 14.33
N LEU A 315 -12.17 -11.54 13.01
CA LEU A 315 -12.56 -10.38 12.22
C LEU A 315 -14.07 -10.47 11.97
N GLU A 316 -14.86 -9.65 12.64
CA GLU A 316 -16.32 -9.65 12.59
C GLU A 316 -16.86 -8.34 11.98
N GLU A 317 -18.01 -8.44 11.31
CA GLU A 317 -18.73 -7.28 10.80
C GLU A 317 -19.58 -6.65 11.92
N HIS A 318 -19.28 -5.40 12.25
CA HIS A 318 -19.99 -4.64 13.30
C HIS A 318 -20.96 -3.59 12.73
N ALA A 319 -20.81 -3.25 11.48
CA ALA A 319 -21.72 -2.41 10.69
C ALA A 319 -21.54 -2.77 9.21
N PRO A 320 -22.48 -2.46 8.31
CA PRO A 320 -22.38 -2.80 6.90
C PRO A 320 -21.03 -2.40 6.29
N GLY A 321 -20.22 -3.39 5.91
CA GLY A 321 -18.87 -3.19 5.35
C GLY A 321 -17.81 -2.74 6.34
N HIS A 322 -18.08 -2.73 7.65
CA HIS A 322 -17.13 -2.36 8.69
C HIS A 322 -16.77 -3.56 9.57
N PHE A 323 -15.59 -4.11 9.33
CA PHE A 323 -15.06 -5.29 10.01
C PHE A 323 -13.98 -4.89 11.00
N SER A 324 -13.97 -5.50 12.18
CA SER A 324 -12.90 -5.30 13.19
C SER A 324 -12.57 -6.58 13.92
N ALA A 325 -11.30 -6.81 14.18
CA ALA A 325 -10.78 -7.89 15.00
C ALA A 325 -10.56 -7.41 16.45
N CYS A 326 -11.66 -7.04 17.12
CA CYS A 326 -11.63 -6.53 18.49
C CYS A 326 -12.81 -7.04 19.30
N TRP A 327 -12.57 -7.67 20.48
CA TRP A 327 -13.61 -8.10 21.39
C TRP A 327 -14.48 -6.96 21.93
N PHE A 328 -13.99 -5.72 21.87
CA PHE A 328 -14.61 -4.53 22.44
C PHE A 328 -14.83 -3.42 21.40
N ALA A 329 -15.04 -3.80 20.13
CA ALA A 329 -15.16 -2.89 18.99
C ALA A 329 -16.18 -1.75 19.23
N ASP A 330 -17.34 -2.04 19.82
CA ASP A 330 -18.37 -1.03 20.08
C ASP A 330 -17.93 -0.03 21.17
N ARG A 331 -17.28 -0.49 22.25
CA ARG A 331 -16.72 0.40 23.28
C ARG A 331 -15.60 1.30 22.71
N VAL A 332 -14.81 0.79 21.78
CA VAL A 332 -13.78 1.59 21.11
C VAL A 332 -14.41 2.68 20.26
N ALA A 333 -15.47 2.34 19.51
CA ALA A 333 -16.22 3.28 18.69
C ALA A 333 -16.93 4.38 19.51
N GLU A 334 -17.53 4.02 20.65
CA GLU A 334 -18.16 4.98 21.59
C GLU A 334 -17.16 5.95 22.22
N ALA A 335 -15.95 5.46 22.51
CA ALA A 335 -14.89 6.31 23.07
C ALA A 335 -14.21 7.21 22.04
N ALA A 336 -14.51 7.05 20.74
CA ALA A 336 -13.99 7.87 19.65
C ALA A 336 -14.96 9.00 19.24
N ALA A 337 -16.24 8.88 19.61
CA ALA A 337 -17.28 9.88 19.42
C ALA A 337 -17.21 10.97 20.51
#